data_168b9914c3d19de953ae177911536eec
#
_entry.id   168b9914c3d19de953ae177911536eec
#
_cell.length_a   1.000
_cell.length_b   1.000
_cell.length_c   1.000
_cell.angle_alpha   90.00
_cell.angle_beta   90.00
_cell.angle_gamma   90.00
#
_symmetry.space_group_name_H-M   'P 1'
#
loop_
_entity.id
_entity.type
_entity.pdbx_description
1 polymer ?
#
loop_
_entity_poly.entity_id
_entity_poly.type
_entity_poly.pdbx_seq_one_letter_code
_entity_poly.pdbx_strand_id
1 'polypeptide(L)'
;VTVLVEDASGIKSLGDLVDKKVGVSSGSTSAKALVKAMIEAGVISGDGFDADSFDPATWTAGVSFAQYDDYPTISTALSAGEVDAFCVDKSILAVYHTDGRSYIDDKFSPQEYGIATVKGSGMSELCETLITGWLADGTIDALIAENGIA
;
A
#
# COMPACT_ATOMS: atom_id res chain seq x y z
N VAL A 1 -1.69 4.09 1.32
CA VAL A 1 -1.51 2.63 1.41
C VAL A 1 -2.82 1.98 1.84
N THR A 2 -3.10 0.78 1.38
CA THR A 2 -4.18 -0.09 1.83
C THR A 2 -3.79 -1.56 1.64
N VAL A 3 -4.72 -2.48 1.84
CA VAL A 3 -4.49 -3.92 1.73
C VAL A 3 -5.54 -4.53 0.80
N LEU A 4 -5.09 -5.39 -0.11
CA LEU A 4 -5.92 -6.21 -0.99
C LEU A 4 -5.98 -7.64 -0.46
N VAL A 5 -7.16 -8.23 -0.48
CA VAL A 5 -7.43 -9.59 0.02
C VAL A 5 -8.33 -10.36 -0.93
N GLU A 6 -8.32 -11.68 -0.86
CA GLU A 6 -9.35 -12.50 -1.51
C GLU A 6 -10.67 -12.36 -0.73
N ASP A 7 -11.79 -12.19 -1.42
CA ASP A 7 -13.13 -12.04 -0.80
C ASP A 7 -13.48 -13.22 0.12
N ALA A 8 -13.03 -14.41 -0.26
CA ALA A 8 -13.24 -15.63 0.52
C ALA A 8 -12.52 -15.64 1.88
N SER A 9 -11.51 -14.74 2.08
CA SER A 9 -10.78 -14.66 3.35
C SER A 9 -11.62 -14.11 4.49
N GLY A 10 -12.63 -13.28 4.18
CA GLY A 10 -13.45 -12.58 5.16
C GLY A 10 -12.74 -11.42 5.87
N ILE A 11 -11.49 -11.08 5.49
CA ILE A 11 -10.72 -9.96 6.06
C ILE A 11 -11.31 -8.65 5.52
N LYS A 12 -11.65 -7.71 6.41
CA LYS A 12 -12.27 -6.42 6.05
C LYS A 12 -11.61 -5.22 6.70
N SER A 13 -10.82 -5.43 7.75
CA SER A 13 -10.25 -4.35 8.56
C SER A 13 -8.83 -4.69 9.01
N LEU A 14 -8.12 -3.68 9.56
CA LEU A 14 -6.83 -3.89 10.21
C LEU A 14 -6.92 -4.92 11.35
N GLY A 15 -8.06 -4.99 12.05
CA GLY A 15 -8.29 -5.95 13.13
C GLY A 15 -8.27 -7.40 12.65
N ASP A 16 -8.74 -7.66 11.44
CA ASP A 16 -8.79 -9.02 10.87
C ASP A 16 -7.42 -9.49 10.35
N LEU A 17 -6.42 -8.59 10.28
CA LEU A 17 -5.04 -8.91 9.90
C LEU A 17 -4.20 -9.47 11.08
N VAL A 18 -4.76 -9.51 12.28
CA VAL A 18 -4.04 -10.11 13.43
C VAL A 18 -3.77 -11.58 13.15
N ASP A 19 -2.51 -11.99 13.39
CA ASP A 19 -1.97 -13.33 13.13
C ASP A 19 -1.99 -13.75 11.64
N LYS A 20 -2.16 -12.79 10.73
CA LYS A 20 -2.09 -13.01 9.28
C LYS A 20 -0.70 -12.78 8.71
N LYS A 21 -0.47 -13.36 7.53
CA LYS A 21 0.75 -13.20 6.77
C LYS A 21 0.51 -12.26 5.59
N VAL A 22 1.21 -11.14 5.55
CA VAL A 22 1.01 -10.10 4.54
C VAL A 22 2.16 -10.07 3.54
N GLY A 23 1.85 -10.14 2.26
CA GLY A 23 2.80 -9.97 1.17
C GLY A 23 3.14 -8.50 0.96
N VAL A 24 4.42 -8.19 0.88
CA VAL A 24 4.96 -6.85 0.63
C VAL A 24 6.15 -6.91 -0.33
N SER A 25 6.43 -5.81 -1.03
CA SER A 25 7.63 -5.72 -1.85
C SER A 25 8.87 -5.50 -0.98
N SER A 26 9.95 -6.21 -1.31
CA SER A 26 11.26 -6.10 -0.65
C SER A 26 11.75 -4.66 -0.68
N GLY A 27 12.21 -4.17 0.48
CA GLY A 27 12.72 -2.80 0.62
C GLY A 27 11.65 -1.70 0.57
N SER A 28 10.36 -2.04 0.48
CA SER A 28 9.28 -1.04 0.53
C SER A 28 8.97 -0.59 1.96
N THR A 29 8.29 0.54 2.09
CA THR A 29 7.83 1.06 3.39
C THR A 29 6.47 0.48 3.82
N SER A 30 5.84 -0.35 3.00
CA SER A 30 4.46 -0.82 3.20
C SER A 30 4.28 -1.62 4.49
N ALA A 31 5.21 -2.53 4.81
CA ALA A 31 5.17 -3.32 6.05
C ALA A 31 5.22 -2.43 7.30
N LYS A 32 6.15 -1.47 7.32
CA LYS A 32 6.29 -0.50 8.41
C LYS A 32 5.04 0.37 8.54
N ALA A 33 4.47 0.83 7.43
CA ALA A 33 3.26 1.63 7.43
C ALA A 33 2.06 0.86 7.98
N LEU A 34 1.92 -0.43 7.62
CA LEU A 34 0.87 -1.30 8.13
C LEU A 34 0.99 -1.51 9.65
N VAL A 35 2.18 -1.89 10.14
CA VAL A 35 2.40 -2.07 11.59
C VAL A 35 2.07 -0.79 12.35
N LYS A 36 2.55 0.36 11.87
CA LYS A 36 2.25 1.65 12.49
C LYS A 36 0.74 1.92 12.53
N ALA A 37 0.03 1.67 11.44
CA ALA A 37 -1.43 1.85 11.39
C ALA A 37 -2.16 0.92 12.36
N MET A 38 -1.74 -0.35 12.48
CA MET A 38 -2.33 -1.31 13.43
C MET A 38 -2.08 -0.89 14.89
N ILE A 39 -0.91 -0.32 15.20
CA ILE A 39 -0.60 0.23 16.53
C ILE A 39 -1.46 1.47 16.81
N GLU A 40 -1.55 2.41 15.89
CA GLU A 40 -2.34 3.64 16.02
C GLU A 40 -3.84 3.35 16.18
N ALA A 41 -4.34 2.30 15.51
CA ALA A 41 -5.70 1.81 15.67
C ALA A 41 -5.94 0.99 16.96
N GLY A 42 -4.90 0.73 17.76
CA GLY A 42 -4.98 -0.08 18.96
C GLY A 42 -5.24 -1.57 18.71
N VAL A 43 -4.96 -2.05 17.50
CA VAL A 43 -5.15 -3.46 17.09
C VAL A 43 -4.04 -4.34 17.65
N ILE A 44 -2.81 -3.84 17.63
CA ILE A 44 -1.63 -4.51 18.19
C ILE A 44 -0.88 -3.61 19.16
N SER A 45 -0.07 -4.21 20.05
CA SER A 45 0.81 -3.42 20.93
C SER A 45 1.94 -2.76 20.13
N GLY A 46 2.31 -1.55 20.54
CA GLY A 46 3.50 -0.85 20.05
C GLY A 46 4.81 -1.28 20.71
N ASP A 47 4.76 -2.25 21.63
CA ASP A 47 5.94 -2.72 22.34
C ASP A 47 6.97 -3.33 21.36
N GLY A 48 8.19 -2.81 21.42
CA GLY A 48 9.27 -3.25 20.52
C GLY A 48 9.23 -2.69 19.10
N PHE A 49 8.23 -1.86 18.74
CA PHE A 49 8.22 -1.17 17.46
C PHE A 49 9.12 0.05 17.49
N ASP A 50 10.14 0.04 16.66
CA ASP A 50 11.00 1.19 16.36
C ASP A 50 11.05 1.39 14.84
N ALA A 51 10.56 2.54 14.38
CA ALA A 51 10.45 2.85 12.96
C ALA A 51 11.80 2.93 12.22
N ASP A 52 12.89 3.24 12.94
CA ASP A 52 14.22 3.40 12.35
C ASP A 52 14.94 2.06 12.19
N SER A 53 14.65 1.09 13.05
CA SER A 53 15.23 -0.25 13.04
C SER A 53 14.26 -1.37 12.62
N PHE A 54 13.05 -1.00 12.15
CA PHE A 54 12.03 -1.97 11.76
C PHE A 54 12.50 -2.86 10.60
N ASP A 55 12.44 -4.18 10.83
CA ASP A 55 12.72 -5.19 9.83
C ASP A 55 11.49 -6.12 9.67
N PRO A 56 10.82 -6.10 8.50
CA PRO A 56 9.66 -6.96 8.26
C PRO A 56 9.98 -8.45 8.29
N ALA A 57 11.24 -8.85 8.04
CA ALA A 57 11.62 -10.26 8.07
C ALA A 57 11.62 -10.86 9.48
N THR A 58 11.80 -10.04 10.51
CA THR A 58 11.87 -10.46 11.91
C THR A 58 10.64 -10.07 12.73
N TRP A 59 9.75 -9.24 12.17
CA TRP A 59 8.56 -8.80 12.86
C TRP A 59 7.49 -9.89 12.92
N THR A 60 6.99 -10.18 14.11
CA THR A 60 5.93 -11.20 14.34
C THR A 60 4.87 -10.78 15.36
N ALA A 61 4.95 -9.55 15.87
CA ALA A 61 3.98 -9.07 16.86
C ALA A 61 2.64 -8.72 16.21
N GLY A 62 1.70 -9.66 16.21
CA GLY A 62 0.34 -9.52 15.74
C GLY A 62 0.15 -9.59 14.21
N VAL A 63 1.20 -9.53 13.42
CA VAL A 63 1.20 -9.71 11.96
C VAL A 63 2.58 -10.15 11.51
N SER A 64 2.67 -10.93 10.44
CA SER A 64 3.94 -11.35 9.84
C SER A 64 4.00 -10.97 8.36
N PHE A 65 5.21 -10.92 7.80
CA PHE A 65 5.41 -10.49 6.42
C PHE A 65 6.15 -11.54 5.59
N ALA A 66 5.74 -11.65 4.32
CA ALA A 66 6.51 -12.29 3.26
C ALA A 66 6.97 -11.20 2.27
N GLN A 67 8.27 -11.16 2.00
CA GLN A 67 8.85 -10.18 1.09
C GLN A 67 9.09 -10.80 -0.28
N TYR A 68 8.73 -10.06 -1.32
CA TYR A 68 8.86 -10.47 -2.72
C TYR A 68 9.55 -9.37 -3.52
N ASP A 69 10.20 -9.73 -4.61
CA ASP A 69 10.95 -8.78 -5.44
C ASP A 69 10.04 -7.93 -6.33
N ASP A 70 8.84 -8.43 -6.66
CA ASP A 70 7.89 -7.73 -7.51
C ASP A 70 6.42 -7.94 -7.11
N TYR A 71 5.56 -7.05 -7.54
CA TYR A 71 4.13 -7.08 -7.25
C TYR A 71 3.35 -8.23 -7.92
N PRO A 72 3.63 -8.64 -9.18
CA PRO A 72 3.01 -9.81 -9.79
C PRO A 72 3.20 -11.09 -8.96
N THR A 73 4.38 -11.28 -8.39
CA THR A 73 4.67 -12.43 -7.54
C THR A 73 3.86 -12.40 -6.25
N ILE A 74 3.67 -11.23 -5.63
CA ILE A 74 2.79 -11.08 -4.45
C ILE A 74 1.35 -11.42 -4.82
N SER A 75 0.86 -10.93 -5.96
CA SER A 75 -0.50 -11.23 -6.45
C SER A 75 -0.70 -12.72 -6.67
N THR A 76 0.30 -13.42 -7.18
CA THR A 76 0.26 -14.88 -7.36
C THR A 76 0.25 -15.61 -6.01
N ALA A 77 1.09 -15.18 -5.07
CA ALA A 77 1.15 -15.73 -3.71
C ALA A 77 -0.19 -15.55 -2.97
N LEU A 78 -0.86 -14.41 -3.17
CA LEU A 78 -2.20 -14.17 -2.63
C LEU A 78 -3.22 -15.17 -3.19
N SER A 79 -3.27 -15.36 -4.52
CA SER A 79 -4.15 -16.36 -5.13
C SER A 79 -3.83 -17.80 -4.71
N ALA A 80 -2.57 -18.10 -4.45
CA ALA A 80 -2.15 -19.43 -3.98
C ALA A 80 -2.41 -19.67 -2.49
N GLY A 81 -2.79 -18.63 -1.73
CA GLY A 81 -2.95 -18.70 -0.27
C GLY A 81 -1.62 -18.81 0.50
N GLU A 82 -0.51 -18.44 -0.12
CA GLU A 82 0.79 -18.36 0.54
C GLU A 82 0.91 -17.15 1.46
N VAL A 83 0.15 -16.10 1.14
CA VAL A 83 -0.11 -14.93 1.97
C VAL A 83 -1.62 -14.68 2.07
N ASP A 84 -2.06 -14.12 3.18
CA ASP A 84 -3.46 -13.79 3.43
C ASP A 84 -3.89 -12.44 2.83
N ALA A 85 -2.92 -11.56 2.60
CA ALA A 85 -3.14 -10.19 2.19
C ALA A 85 -1.96 -9.62 1.42
N PHE A 86 -2.21 -8.61 0.58
CA PHE A 86 -1.22 -7.86 -0.20
C PHE A 86 -1.28 -6.37 0.16
N CYS A 87 -0.21 -5.83 0.72
CA CYS A 87 -0.15 -4.45 1.21
C CYS A 87 0.80 -3.59 0.38
N VAL A 88 0.26 -2.54 -0.24
CA VAL A 88 1.00 -1.49 -0.95
C VAL A 88 0.09 -0.28 -1.23
N ASP A 89 0.54 0.70 -1.99
CA ASP A 89 -0.25 1.85 -2.42
C ASP A 89 -1.48 1.40 -3.22
N LYS A 90 -2.64 2.01 -2.95
CA LYS A 90 -3.90 1.65 -3.61
C LYS A 90 -3.81 1.78 -5.13
N SER A 91 -3.10 2.80 -5.64
CA SER A 91 -2.87 3.00 -7.08
C SER A 91 -2.14 1.82 -7.74
N ILE A 92 -1.21 1.16 -7.02
CA ILE A 92 -0.52 -0.05 -7.47
C ILE A 92 -1.46 -1.25 -7.38
N LEU A 93 -2.20 -1.39 -6.28
CA LEU A 93 -3.15 -2.48 -6.09
C LEU A 93 -4.29 -2.49 -7.13
N ALA A 94 -4.61 -1.35 -7.72
CA ALA A 94 -5.72 -1.22 -8.68
C ALA A 94 -5.60 -2.18 -9.87
N VAL A 95 -4.38 -2.48 -10.34
CA VAL A 95 -4.15 -3.45 -11.43
C VAL A 95 -4.30 -4.90 -11.00
N TYR A 96 -4.32 -5.18 -9.69
CA TYR A 96 -4.49 -6.51 -9.09
C TYR A 96 -5.86 -6.70 -8.45
N HIS A 97 -6.68 -5.65 -8.41
CA HIS A 97 -8.06 -5.67 -7.93
C HIS A 97 -8.97 -6.24 -9.04
N THR A 98 -9.07 -7.55 -9.07
CA THR A 98 -9.88 -8.33 -10.02
C THR A 98 -11.11 -8.90 -9.31
N ASP A 99 -12.01 -9.53 -10.07
CA ASP A 99 -13.17 -10.23 -9.50
C ASP A 99 -12.72 -11.25 -8.44
N GLY A 100 -13.37 -11.23 -7.29
CA GLY A 100 -13.05 -12.08 -6.15
C GLY A 100 -12.05 -11.48 -5.16
N ARG A 101 -11.64 -10.22 -5.36
CA ARG A 101 -10.74 -9.49 -4.45
C ARG A 101 -11.32 -8.16 -4.02
N SER A 102 -11.08 -7.80 -2.76
CA SER A 102 -11.52 -6.54 -2.18
C SER A 102 -10.38 -5.84 -1.45
N TYR A 103 -10.49 -4.52 -1.31
CA TYR A 103 -9.71 -3.77 -0.35
C TYR A 103 -10.32 -3.91 1.05
N ILE A 104 -9.49 -3.84 2.08
CA ILE A 104 -10.00 -3.59 3.43
C ILE A 104 -10.56 -2.17 3.53
N ASP A 105 -11.41 -1.92 4.52
CA ASP A 105 -12.04 -0.61 4.72
C ASP A 105 -11.03 0.47 5.11
N ASP A 106 -9.92 0.07 5.73
CA ASP A 106 -8.90 0.98 6.25
C ASP A 106 -7.95 1.47 5.15
N LYS A 107 -7.65 2.78 5.22
CA LYS A 107 -6.59 3.43 4.43
C LYS A 107 -5.64 4.13 5.40
N PHE A 108 -4.36 4.02 5.16
CA PHE A 108 -3.33 4.56 6.05
C PHE A 108 -2.11 5.05 5.25
N SER A 109 -1.27 5.87 5.89
CA SER A 109 -0.04 6.39 5.29
C SER A 109 -0.26 6.91 3.86
N PRO A 110 -1.03 8.01 3.66
CA PRO A 110 -1.25 8.58 2.34
C PRO A 110 0.10 8.90 1.67
N GLN A 111 0.21 8.59 0.38
CA GLN A 111 1.44 8.80 -0.39
C GLN A 111 1.24 9.99 -1.32
N GLU A 112 2.27 10.83 -1.42
CA GLU A 112 2.35 11.89 -2.40
C GLU A 112 3.29 11.47 -3.53
N TYR A 113 2.86 11.66 -4.77
CA TYR A 113 3.66 11.36 -5.95
C TYR A 113 4.23 12.65 -6.53
N GLY A 114 5.46 12.59 -6.98
CA GLY A 114 6.14 13.71 -7.61
C GLY A 114 6.84 13.31 -8.90
N ILE A 115 7.01 14.26 -9.81
CA ILE A 115 7.75 14.07 -11.06
C ILE A 115 9.20 14.45 -10.81
N ALA A 116 10.12 13.51 -11.02
CA ALA A 116 11.55 13.78 -10.96
C ALA A 116 12.05 14.28 -12.32
N THR A 117 12.79 15.38 -12.30
CA THR A 117 13.39 15.98 -13.49
C THR A 117 14.89 16.20 -13.31
N VAL A 118 15.62 16.41 -14.41
CA VAL A 118 17.04 16.75 -14.35
C VAL A 118 17.21 18.12 -13.68
N LYS A 119 18.05 18.18 -12.65
CA LYS A 119 18.34 19.41 -11.91
C LYS A 119 18.84 20.52 -12.84
N GLY A 120 18.23 21.70 -12.76
CA GLY A 120 18.59 22.87 -13.57
C GLY A 120 17.97 22.86 -14.98
N SER A 121 17.19 21.85 -15.37
CA SER A 121 16.36 21.92 -16.57
C SER A 121 15.08 22.74 -16.32
N GLY A 122 14.53 23.37 -17.35
CA GLY A 122 13.23 24.06 -17.25
C GLY A 122 12.03 23.12 -17.06
N MET A 123 12.25 21.80 -17.04
CA MET A 123 11.17 20.80 -16.92
C MET A 123 10.49 20.83 -15.58
N SER A 124 11.20 21.12 -14.48
CA SER A 124 10.59 21.18 -13.14
C SER A 124 9.53 22.27 -13.08
N GLU A 125 9.82 23.47 -13.61
CA GLU A 125 8.88 24.59 -13.63
C GLU A 125 7.67 24.30 -14.55
N LEU A 126 7.92 23.66 -15.70
CA LEU A 126 6.85 23.24 -16.59
C LEU A 126 5.94 22.20 -15.94
N CYS A 127 6.50 21.15 -15.31
CA CYS A 127 5.72 20.12 -14.61
C CYS A 127 4.91 20.73 -13.46
N GLU A 128 5.50 21.62 -12.66
CA GLU A 128 4.81 22.31 -11.57
C GLU A 128 3.60 23.11 -12.09
N THR A 129 3.79 23.86 -13.16
CA THR A 129 2.73 24.66 -13.79
C THR A 129 1.59 23.78 -14.29
N LEU A 130 1.92 22.69 -15.00
CA LEU A 130 0.92 21.79 -15.56
C LEU A 130 0.15 21.03 -14.46
N ILE A 131 0.84 20.44 -13.50
CA ILE A 131 0.21 19.68 -12.41
C ILE A 131 -0.67 20.59 -11.55
N THR A 132 -0.19 21.79 -11.20
CA THR A 132 -0.99 22.77 -10.46
C THR A 132 -2.27 23.14 -11.22
N GLY A 133 -2.18 23.36 -12.54
CA GLY A 133 -3.31 23.64 -13.40
C GLY A 133 -4.32 22.48 -13.43
N TRP A 134 -3.84 21.25 -13.63
CA TRP A 134 -4.68 20.06 -13.70
C TRP A 134 -5.31 19.65 -12.36
N LEU A 135 -4.67 19.98 -11.24
CA LEU A 135 -5.28 19.83 -9.91
C LEU A 135 -6.40 20.87 -9.73
N ALA A 136 -6.20 22.10 -10.19
CA ALA A 136 -7.18 23.18 -10.03
C ALA A 136 -8.42 23.02 -10.92
N ASP A 137 -8.26 22.44 -12.12
CA ASP A 137 -9.37 22.26 -13.08
C ASP A 137 -10.07 20.89 -12.99
N GLY A 138 -9.61 20.00 -12.08
CA GLY A 138 -10.19 18.67 -11.86
C GLY A 138 -9.72 17.59 -12.85
N THR A 139 -8.77 17.90 -13.74
CA THR A 139 -8.21 16.93 -14.70
C THR A 139 -7.60 15.72 -13.98
N ILE A 140 -6.85 15.94 -12.90
CA ILE A 140 -6.25 14.83 -12.12
C ILE A 140 -7.34 13.96 -11.49
N ASP A 141 -8.37 14.54 -10.91
CA ASP A 141 -9.48 13.80 -10.30
C ASP A 141 -10.22 12.95 -11.34
N ALA A 142 -10.43 13.50 -12.53
CA ALA A 142 -11.06 12.78 -13.64
C ALA A 142 -10.21 11.57 -14.09
N LEU A 143 -8.89 11.74 -14.24
CA LEU A 143 -7.97 10.67 -14.58
C LEU A 143 -7.91 9.58 -13.50
N ILE A 144 -7.90 9.96 -12.22
CA ILE A 144 -7.95 9.03 -11.08
C ILE A 144 -9.23 8.18 -11.16
N ALA A 145 -10.38 8.80 -11.38
CA ALA A 145 -11.66 8.11 -11.50
C ALA A 145 -11.72 7.18 -12.72
N GLU A 146 -11.27 7.67 -13.89
CA GLU A 146 -11.24 6.88 -15.14
C GLU A 146 -10.37 5.62 -15.02
N ASN A 147 -9.27 5.70 -14.29
CA ASN A 147 -8.34 4.59 -14.11
C ASN A 147 -8.63 3.72 -12.87
N GLY A 148 -9.69 3.98 -12.11
CA GLY A 148 -10.11 3.17 -10.96
C GLY A 148 -9.13 3.18 -9.78
N ILE A 149 -8.31 4.23 -9.65
CA ILE A 149 -7.28 4.37 -8.61
C ILE A 149 -7.71 5.27 -7.44
N ALA A 150 -8.98 5.62 -7.37
CA ALA A 150 -9.57 6.46 -6.31
C ALA A 150 -9.69 5.73 -4.95
#